data_b20146a657be3e3ef40550f0c0e53b98
#
_entry.id   b20146a657be3e3ef40550f0c0e53b98
#
_cell.length_a   1.000
_cell.length_b   1.000
_cell.length_c   1.000
_cell.angle_alpha   90.00
_cell.angle_beta   90.00
_cell.angle_gamma   90.00
#
_symmetry.space_group_name_H-M   'P 1'
#
loop_
_entity.id
_entity.type
_entity.pdbx_description
1 polymer ?
#
loop_
_entity_poly.entity_id
_entity_poly.type
_entity_poly.pdbx_seq_one_letter_code
_entity_poly.pdbx_strand_id
1 'polypeptide(L)'
;MAAATIRNNKTDMVKVREDYAMTGDGQVDIEGWVNQIASQTHLDDADQFRLACEKAAEIDLQAFRQDRQWAPGSSSFRIGIEMAQVLAELHLDQASLVAAILYRAVREERVPLETIRKEFGDEVAGLINGVQQMAAISSIHHPLKGNVLGQSEGQLDNVR
;
A
#
# COMPACT_ATOMS: atom_id res chain seq x y z
N MET A 1 30.34 34.45 -11.18
CA MET A 1 28.98 34.50 -11.77
C MET A 1 28.17 33.41 -11.13
N ALA A 2 27.31 33.77 -10.20
CA ALA A 2 26.45 32.81 -9.53
C ALA A 2 25.19 32.62 -10.38
N ALA A 3 24.97 31.42 -10.92
CA ALA A 3 23.72 31.06 -11.55
C ALA A 3 22.66 30.92 -10.45
N ALA A 4 21.67 31.80 -10.45
CA ALA A 4 20.52 31.70 -9.56
C ALA A 4 19.71 30.47 -9.96
N THR A 5 19.79 29.42 -9.16
CA THR A 5 18.90 28.27 -9.23
C THR A 5 17.53 28.71 -8.76
N ILE A 6 16.63 28.93 -9.71
CA ILE A 6 15.21 29.14 -9.43
C ILE A 6 14.69 27.81 -8.85
N ARG A 7 14.56 27.75 -7.52
CA ARG A 7 13.84 26.68 -6.85
C ARG A 7 12.36 26.81 -7.22
N ASN A 8 11.90 25.91 -8.07
CA ASN A 8 10.48 25.75 -8.34
C ASN A 8 9.79 25.23 -7.07
N ASN A 9 9.20 26.12 -6.31
CA ASN A 9 8.57 25.90 -5.01
C ASN A 9 7.11 25.40 -5.14
N LYS A 10 6.81 24.55 -6.13
CA LYS A 10 5.42 24.16 -6.40
C LYS A 10 5.14 22.64 -6.29
N THR A 11 6.12 21.83 -5.85
CA THR A 11 5.96 20.38 -5.73
C THR A 11 6.26 19.84 -4.33
N ASP A 12 6.23 20.69 -3.31
CA ASP A 12 6.59 20.29 -1.94
C ASP A 12 5.37 19.87 -1.09
N MET A 13 4.22 19.55 -1.72
CA MET A 13 3.00 19.28 -0.96
C MET A 13 2.67 17.81 -0.73
N VAL A 14 3.38 16.88 -1.33
CA VAL A 14 3.36 15.45 -0.95
C VAL A 14 4.73 14.87 -1.26
N LYS A 15 5.64 14.97 -0.32
CA LYS A 15 6.85 14.19 -0.36
C LYS A 15 6.46 12.75 -0.07
N VAL A 16 6.16 11.98 -1.11
CA VAL A 16 6.17 10.52 -1.04
C VAL A 16 7.57 10.19 -0.55
N ARG A 17 7.70 9.62 0.65
CA ARG A 17 8.98 9.20 1.20
C ARG A 17 9.47 8.02 0.37
N GLU A 18 10.24 8.29 -0.67
CA GLU A 18 11.03 7.29 -1.40
C GLU A 18 12.36 7.07 -0.65
N ASP A 19 12.29 6.82 0.65
CA ASP A 19 13.47 6.64 1.50
C ASP A 19 13.97 5.18 1.51
N TYR A 20 13.54 4.35 0.56
CA TYR A 20 14.00 2.97 0.41
C TYR A 20 14.97 2.83 -0.76
N ALA A 21 15.93 1.90 -0.57
CA ALA A 21 16.96 1.66 -1.57
C ALA A 21 16.38 1.20 -2.91
N MET A 22 16.87 1.78 -4.00
CA MET A 22 16.52 1.41 -5.37
C MET A 22 17.73 0.87 -6.09
N THR A 23 17.51 -0.14 -6.92
CA THR A 23 18.52 -0.64 -7.85
C THR A 23 18.69 0.31 -9.04
N GLY A 24 19.79 0.21 -9.76
CA GLY A 24 20.09 1.10 -10.89
C GLY A 24 19.09 1.03 -12.05
N ASP A 25 18.26 -0.01 -12.11
CA ASP A 25 17.17 -0.20 -13.09
C ASP A 25 15.79 0.29 -12.57
N GLY A 26 15.77 0.95 -11.42
CA GLY A 26 14.57 1.53 -10.85
C GLY A 26 13.65 0.55 -10.12
N GLN A 27 14.15 -0.63 -9.78
CA GLN A 27 13.45 -1.59 -8.92
C GLN A 27 13.76 -1.34 -7.44
N VAL A 28 12.94 -1.87 -6.55
CA VAL A 28 13.24 -1.84 -5.12
C VAL A 28 14.39 -2.81 -4.82
N ASP A 29 15.43 -2.32 -4.15
CA ASP A 29 16.49 -3.17 -3.60
C ASP A 29 15.97 -3.87 -2.34
N ILE A 30 15.38 -5.05 -2.50
CA ILE A 30 14.77 -5.82 -1.40
C ILE A 30 15.80 -6.12 -0.32
N GLU A 31 17.02 -6.52 -0.69
CA GLU A 31 18.07 -6.86 0.27
C GLU A 31 18.47 -5.64 1.11
N GLY A 32 18.72 -4.51 0.45
CA GLY A 32 19.05 -3.27 1.12
C GLY A 32 17.93 -2.78 2.02
N TRP A 33 16.67 -2.91 1.57
CA TRP A 33 15.52 -2.49 2.35
C TRP A 33 15.27 -3.40 3.56
N VAL A 34 15.39 -4.73 3.41
CA VAL A 34 15.28 -5.68 4.54
C VAL A 34 16.32 -5.35 5.61
N ASN A 35 17.57 -5.08 5.22
CA ASN A 35 18.62 -4.68 6.15
C ASN A 35 18.31 -3.35 6.84
N GLN A 36 17.74 -2.39 6.12
CA GLN A 36 17.30 -1.10 6.68
C GLN A 36 16.20 -1.32 7.74
N ILE A 37 15.18 -2.11 7.45
CA ILE A 37 14.10 -2.43 8.39
C ILE A 37 14.65 -3.16 9.62
N ALA A 38 15.54 -4.15 9.44
CA ALA A 38 16.17 -4.88 10.54
C ALA A 38 16.97 -3.98 11.47
N SER A 39 17.46 -2.83 11.00
CA SER A 39 18.12 -1.83 11.83
C SER A 39 17.17 -0.94 12.62
N GLN A 40 15.92 -0.82 12.19
CA GLN A 40 14.90 0.06 12.78
C GLN A 40 13.99 -0.67 13.77
N THR A 41 13.66 -1.92 13.48
CA THR A 41 12.77 -2.74 14.28
C THR A 41 13.30 -4.17 14.39
N HIS A 42 12.85 -4.88 15.42
CA HIS A 42 13.21 -6.29 15.57
C HIS A 42 12.45 -7.16 14.57
N LEU A 43 13.19 -7.96 13.79
CA LEU A 43 12.65 -9.00 12.94
C LEU A 43 12.94 -10.37 13.57
N ASP A 44 11.91 -11.15 13.85
CA ASP A 44 12.03 -12.48 14.41
C ASP A 44 12.66 -13.47 13.40
N ASP A 45 12.30 -13.30 12.13
CA ASP A 45 12.80 -14.09 11.00
C ASP A 45 12.97 -13.21 9.76
N ALA A 46 14.17 -12.67 9.58
CA ALA A 46 14.49 -11.80 8.44
C ALA A 46 14.38 -12.51 7.09
N ASP A 47 14.59 -13.84 7.04
CA ASP A 47 14.47 -14.62 5.80
C ASP A 47 13.00 -14.76 5.39
N GLN A 48 12.10 -14.99 6.35
CA GLN A 48 10.67 -14.99 6.09
C GLN A 48 10.18 -13.60 5.63
N PHE A 49 10.69 -12.54 6.25
CA PHE A 49 10.37 -11.17 5.86
C PHE A 49 10.83 -10.87 4.43
N ARG A 50 12.06 -11.28 4.07
CA ARG A 50 12.57 -11.17 2.69
C ARG A 50 11.70 -11.94 1.71
N LEU A 51 11.32 -13.18 2.03
CA LEU A 51 10.45 -14.00 1.19
C LEU A 51 9.09 -13.33 0.93
N ALA A 52 8.52 -12.64 1.91
CA ALA A 52 7.30 -11.88 1.73
C ALA A 52 7.47 -10.72 0.73
N CYS A 53 8.59 -10.01 0.80
CA CYS A 53 8.93 -8.94 -0.14
C CYS A 53 9.11 -9.48 -1.57
N GLU A 54 9.86 -10.56 -1.74
CA GLU A 54 10.10 -11.20 -3.04
C GLU A 54 8.78 -11.69 -3.66
N LYS A 55 7.92 -12.32 -2.86
CA LYS A 55 6.60 -12.76 -3.31
C LYS A 55 5.71 -11.60 -3.75
N ALA A 56 5.66 -10.54 -2.99
CA ALA A 56 4.86 -9.36 -3.34
C ALA A 56 5.39 -8.68 -4.62
N ALA A 57 6.71 -8.60 -4.78
CA ALA A 57 7.35 -8.07 -5.98
C ALA A 57 7.05 -8.93 -7.22
N GLU A 58 7.10 -10.26 -7.10
CA GLU A 58 6.77 -11.18 -8.19
C GLU A 58 5.31 -11.06 -8.62
N ILE A 59 4.37 -11.01 -7.66
CA ILE A 59 2.94 -10.83 -7.93
C ILE A 59 2.70 -9.50 -8.66
N ASP A 60 3.36 -8.44 -8.24
CA ASP A 60 3.25 -7.11 -8.86
C ASP A 60 3.78 -7.11 -10.30
N LEU A 61 4.91 -7.77 -10.54
CA LEU A 61 5.50 -7.92 -11.86
C LEU A 61 4.60 -8.75 -12.80
N GLN A 62 4.00 -9.83 -12.31
CA GLN A 62 3.05 -10.63 -13.08
C GLN A 62 1.80 -9.81 -13.45
N ALA A 63 1.29 -9.02 -12.53
CA ALA A 63 0.15 -8.13 -12.79
C ALA A 63 0.48 -7.06 -13.84
N PHE A 64 1.68 -6.50 -13.79
CA PHE A 64 2.16 -5.57 -14.82
C PHE A 64 2.20 -6.22 -16.21
N ARG A 65 2.76 -7.42 -16.33
CA ARG A 65 2.82 -8.17 -17.59
C ARG A 65 1.46 -8.54 -18.16
N GLN A 66 0.44 -8.68 -17.31
CA GLN A 66 -0.92 -9.04 -17.70
C GLN A 66 -1.84 -7.83 -17.85
N ASP A 67 -1.31 -6.61 -17.75
CA ASP A 67 -2.06 -5.35 -17.74
C ASP A 67 -3.22 -5.34 -16.71
N ARG A 68 -2.97 -5.98 -15.56
CA ARG A 68 -3.92 -6.12 -14.45
C ARG A 68 -3.55 -5.23 -13.25
N GLN A 69 -2.94 -4.10 -13.51
CA GLN A 69 -2.65 -3.12 -12.47
C GLN A 69 -3.95 -2.48 -11.98
N TRP A 70 -4.01 -2.18 -10.69
CA TRP A 70 -5.15 -1.47 -10.09
C TRP A 70 -5.36 -0.09 -10.70
N ALA A 71 -4.29 0.60 -11.01
CA ALA A 71 -4.30 1.86 -11.76
C ALA A 71 -3.03 1.92 -12.65
N PRO A 72 -3.10 2.57 -13.82
CA PRO A 72 -1.94 2.71 -14.70
C PRO A 72 -0.74 3.29 -13.96
N GLY A 73 0.40 2.61 -14.02
CA GLY A 73 1.64 3.04 -13.38
C GLY A 73 1.70 2.86 -11.85
N SER A 74 0.68 2.27 -11.21
CA SER A 74 0.71 1.97 -9.79
C SER A 74 1.39 0.62 -9.52
N SER A 75 2.18 0.57 -8.45
CA SER A 75 2.81 -0.65 -7.94
C SER A 75 2.24 -0.96 -6.57
N SER A 76 1.52 -2.08 -6.46
CA SER A 76 0.98 -2.57 -5.20
C SER A 76 2.09 -2.96 -4.23
N PHE A 77 3.22 -3.45 -4.76
CA PHE A 77 4.40 -3.77 -3.97
C PHE A 77 5.02 -2.50 -3.35
N ARG A 78 5.21 -1.43 -4.12
CA ARG A 78 5.74 -0.17 -3.57
C ARG A 78 4.86 0.41 -2.49
N ILE A 79 3.55 0.39 -2.67
CA ILE A 79 2.60 0.83 -1.63
C ILE A 79 2.74 -0.05 -0.38
N GLY A 80 2.91 -1.36 -0.52
CA GLY A 80 3.18 -2.27 0.59
C GLY A 80 4.47 -1.92 1.34
N ILE A 81 5.55 -1.61 0.63
CA ILE A 81 6.83 -1.15 1.18
C ILE A 81 6.64 0.15 1.99
N GLU A 82 5.95 1.14 1.45
CA GLU A 82 5.69 2.40 2.14
C GLU A 82 4.86 2.20 3.41
N MET A 83 3.83 1.36 3.35
CA MET A 83 3.04 1.00 4.53
C MET A 83 3.89 0.30 5.59
N ALA A 84 4.70 -0.69 5.20
CA ALA A 84 5.57 -1.40 6.12
C ALA A 84 6.64 -0.49 6.73
N GLN A 85 7.16 0.48 5.98
CA GLN A 85 8.10 1.48 6.49
C GLN A 85 7.48 2.31 7.63
N VAL A 86 6.26 2.79 7.46
CA VAL A 86 5.53 3.52 8.50
C VAL A 86 5.31 2.65 9.73
N LEU A 87 4.95 1.38 9.55
CA LEU A 87 4.73 0.45 10.66
C LEU A 87 6.04 0.12 11.40
N ALA A 88 7.17 0.03 10.68
CA ALA A 88 8.49 -0.15 11.29
C ALA A 88 8.92 1.07 12.11
N GLU A 89 8.66 2.29 11.64
CA GLU A 89 8.89 3.53 12.41
C GLU A 89 8.05 3.57 13.69
N LEU A 90 6.89 2.95 13.69
CA LEU A 90 6.03 2.78 14.87
C LEU A 90 6.41 1.56 15.73
N HIS A 91 7.51 0.87 15.39
CA HIS A 91 8.01 -0.33 16.09
C HIS A 91 7.00 -1.47 16.19
N LEU A 92 6.18 -1.66 15.15
CA LEU A 92 5.28 -2.80 15.07
C LEU A 92 6.04 -4.10 14.77
N ASP A 93 5.40 -5.23 15.06
CA ASP A 93 5.97 -6.55 14.91
C ASP A 93 6.13 -6.98 13.44
N GLN A 94 6.92 -8.02 13.21
CA GLN A 94 7.17 -8.56 11.87
C GLN A 94 5.88 -9.01 11.18
N ALA A 95 4.92 -9.62 11.89
CA ALA A 95 3.67 -10.07 11.31
C ALA A 95 2.86 -8.91 10.71
N SER A 96 2.84 -7.75 11.39
CA SER A 96 2.21 -6.52 10.90
C SER A 96 2.89 -5.98 9.64
N LEU A 97 4.23 -6.02 9.59
CA LEU A 97 5.00 -5.57 8.42
C LEU A 97 4.74 -6.48 7.21
N VAL A 98 4.78 -7.80 7.41
CA VAL A 98 4.49 -8.80 6.36
C VAL A 98 3.06 -8.65 5.86
N ALA A 99 2.10 -8.45 6.76
CA ALA A 99 0.71 -8.22 6.39
C ALA A 99 0.55 -6.96 5.53
N ALA A 100 1.23 -5.87 5.85
CA ALA A 100 1.20 -4.64 5.06
C ALA A 100 1.74 -4.84 3.64
N ILE A 101 2.85 -5.57 3.48
CA ILE A 101 3.46 -5.85 2.18
C ILE A 101 2.53 -6.70 1.29
N LEU A 102 1.85 -7.70 1.87
CA LEU A 102 1.03 -8.66 1.14
C LEU A 102 -0.44 -8.24 1.02
N TYR A 103 -0.91 -7.28 1.81
CA TYR A 103 -2.31 -6.87 1.89
C TYR A 103 -2.93 -6.57 0.52
N ARG A 104 -2.26 -5.77 -0.29
CA ARG A 104 -2.81 -5.38 -1.59
C ARG A 104 -2.90 -6.53 -2.57
N ALA A 105 -1.93 -7.45 -2.56
CA ALA A 105 -1.98 -8.65 -3.39
C ALA A 105 -3.21 -9.52 -3.09
N VAL A 106 -3.59 -9.62 -1.82
CA VAL A 106 -4.81 -10.34 -1.40
C VAL A 106 -6.07 -9.53 -1.73
N ARG A 107 -6.08 -8.22 -1.45
CA ARG A 107 -7.22 -7.34 -1.73
C ARG A 107 -7.57 -7.26 -3.21
N GLU A 108 -6.55 -7.30 -4.07
CA GLU A 108 -6.70 -7.25 -5.52
C GLU A 108 -6.92 -8.65 -6.13
N GLU A 109 -7.17 -9.65 -5.29
CA GLU A 109 -7.46 -11.05 -5.67
C GLU A 109 -6.35 -11.69 -6.53
N ARG A 110 -5.10 -11.26 -6.35
CA ARG A 110 -3.93 -11.80 -7.06
C ARG A 110 -3.36 -13.02 -6.39
N VAL A 111 -3.56 -13.15 -5.07
CA VAL A 111 -3.18 -14.32 -4.27
C VAL A 111 -4.29 -14.61 -3.26
N PRO A 112 -4.70 -15.88 -3.12
CA PRO A 112 -5.68 -16.27 -2.11
C PRO A 112 -5.13 -16.08 -0.69
N LEU A 113 -5.99 -15.64 0.24
CA LEU A 113 -5.62 -15.50 1.66
C LEU A 113 -5.12 -16.82 2.27
N GLU A 114 -5.68 -17.95 1.84
CA GLU A 114 -5.25 -19.30 2.28
C GLU A 114 -3.80 -19.63 1.88
N THR A 115 -3.33 -19.12 0.75
CA THR A 115 -1.93 -19.25 0.35
C THR A 115 -1.03 -18.47 1.31
N ILE A 116 -1.42 -17.26 1.68
CA ILE A 116 -0.68 -16.44 2.65
C ILE A 116 -0.68 -17.13 4.02
N ARG A 117 -1.80 -17.71 4.45
CA ARG A 117 -1.89 -18.47 5.71
C ARG A 117 -0.91 -19.64 5.76
N LYS A 118 -0.82 -20.40 4.68
CA LYS A 118 0.08 -21.55 4.59
C LYS A 118 1.56 -21.16 4.59
N GLU A 119 1.90 -20.06 3.95
CA GLU A 119 3.29 -19.63 3.77
C GLU A 119 3.79 -18.75 4.91
N PHE A 120 2.94 -17.86 5.45
CA PHE A 120 3.32 -16.85 6.44
C PHE A 120 2.61 -16.96 7.79
N GLY A 121 1.68 -17.92 7.92
CA GLY A 121 1.01 -18.23 9.18
C GLY A 121 -0.35 -17.56 9.38
N ASP A 122 -1.04 -18.03 10.43
CA ASP A 122 -2.39 -17.58 10.78
C ASP A 122 -2.44 -16.12 11.23
N GLU A 123 -1.39 -15.64 11.88
CA GLU A 123 -1.31 -14.28 12.39
C GLU A 123 -1.32 -13.27 11.25
N VAL A 124 -0.45 -13.42 10.25
CA VAL A 124 -0.40 -12.56 9.06
C VAL A 124 -1.73 -12.60 8.31
N ALA A 125 -2.28 -13.80 8.07
CA ALA A 125 -3.55 -13.95 7.39
C ALA A 125 -4.71 -13.32 8.18
N GLY A 126 -4.70 -13.44 9.51
CA GLY A 126 -5.67 -12.82 10.40
C GLY A 126 -5.65 -11.29 10.35
N LEU A 127 -4.46 -10.69 10.35
CA LEU A 127 -4.27 -9.25 10.20
C LEU A 127 -4.82 -8.74 8.86
N ILE A 128 -4.48 -9.39 7.75
CA ILE A 128 -4.97 -9.02 6.41
C ILE A 128 -6.50 -9.10 6.37
N ASN A 129 -7.08 -10.20 6.85
CA ASN A 129 -8.53 -10.37 6.89
C ASN A 129 -9.22 -9.30 7.73
N GLY A 130 -8.67 -8.97 8.91
CA GLY A 130 -9.20 -7.93 9.79
C GLY A 130 -9.24 -6.56 9.11
N VAL A 131 -8.17 -6.18 8.41
CA VAL A 131 -8.12 -4.90 7.67
C VAL A 131 -9.13 -4.90 6.51
N GLN A 132 -9.30 -6.01 5.79
CA GLN A 132 -10.31 -6.12 4.73
C GLN A 132 -11.73 -5.96 5.28
N GLN A 133 -12.03 -6.56 6.42
CA GLN A 133 -13.34 -6.42 7.07
C GLN A 133 -13.61 -4.98 7.51
N MET A 134 -12.63 -4.30 8.10
CA MET A 134 -12.74 -2.88 8.47
C MET A 134 -12.99 -1.99 7.25
N ALA A 135 -12.29 -2.23 6.15
CA ALA A 135 -12.47 -1.48 4.92
C ALA A 135 -13.89 -1.67 4.33
N ALA A 136 -14.43 -2.89 4.40
CA ALA A 136 -15.80 -3.18 3.96
C ALA A 136 -16.85 -2.45 4.81
N ILE A 137 -16.68 -2.42 6.13
CA ILE A 137 -17.58 -1.69 7.05
C ILE A 137 -17.52 -0.18 6.78
N SER A 138 -16.33 0.37 6.58
CA SER A 138 -16.15 1.80 6.29
C SER A 138 -16.83 2.22 4.99
N SER A 139 -16.86 1.36 3.98
CA SER A 139 -17.55 1.63 2.71
C SER A 139 -19.08 1.67 2.86
N ILE A 140 -19.65 0.93 3.81
CA ILE A 140 -21.08 0.93 4.11
C ILE A 140 -21.50 2.21 4.85
N HIS A 141 -20.62 2.77 5.69
CA HIS A 141 -20.89 3.98 6.47
C HIS A 141 -20.64 5.30 5.72
N HIS A 142 -20.15 5.24 4.48
CA HIS A 142 -20.09 6.39 3.57
C HIS A 142 -21.01 6.15 2.36
N PRO A 143 -22.36 6.20 2.53
CA PRO A 143 -23.22 6.36 1.37
C PRO A 143 -22.89 7.72 0.77
N LEU A 144 -22.28 7.69 -0.41
CA LEU A 144 -22.17 8.77 -1.39
C LEU A 144 -22.72 10.13 -0.91
N LYS A 145 -21.88 10.98 -0.33
CA LYS A 145 -22.10 12.43 -0.32
C LYS A 145 -21.86 12.97 -1.74
N GLY A 146 -22.66 12.52 -2.67
CA GLY A 146 -22.60 12.94 -4.05
C GLY A 146 -23.97 12.79 -4.68
N ASN A 147 -24.87 13.72 -4.42
CA ASN A 147 -26.04 14.16 -5.18
C ASN A 147 -27.24 14.57 -4.31
N VAL A 148 -27.04 15.43 -3.31
CA VAL A 148 -28.18 16.09 -2.64
C VAL A 148 -28.13 17.62 -2.80
N LEU A 149 -27.36 18.13 -3.76
CA LEU A 149 -27.32 19.57 -4.07
C LEU A 149 -27.84 19.88 -5.49
N GLY A 150 -28.85 19.14 -5.98
CA GLY A 150 -29.37 19.37 -7.33
C GLY A 150 -30.87 19.16 -7.54
N GLN A 151 -31.66 18.93 -6.50
CA GLN A 151 -33.11 18.71 -6.69
C GLN A 151 -33.97 19.32 -5.60
N SER A 152 -33.79 20.58 -5.25
CA SER A 152 -34.75 21.29 -4.37
C SER A 152 -35.11 22.71 -4.83
N GLU A 153 -34.88 23.06 -6.10
CA GLU A 153 -35.35 24.35 -6.65
C GLU A 153 -36.45 24.23 -7.70
N GLY A 154 -37.14 23.10 -7.78
CA GLY A 154 -38.16 22.88 -8.80
C GLY A 154 -39.59 22.57 -8.29
N GLN A 155 -39.89 22.67 -6.98
CA GLN A 155 -41.16 22.21 -6.47
C GLN A 155 -41.89 23.19 -5.53
N LEU A 156 -41.67 24.48 -5.65
CA LEU A 156 -42.41 25.48 -4.87
C LEU A 156 -43.37 26.40 -5.68
N ASP A 157 -43.60 26.11 -6.97
CA ASP A 157 -44.45 26.97 -7.82
C ASP A 157 -45.76 26.31 -8.27
N ASN A 158 -46.38 25.46 -7.46
CA ASN A 158 -47.72 24.97 -7.79
C ASN A 158 -48.61 24.82 -6.55
N VAL A 159 -48.82 25.92 -5.84
CA VAL A 159 -50.00 26.07 -4.95
C VAL A 159 -50.62 27.44 -5.21
N ARG A 160 -51.48 27.51 -6.21
CA ARG A 160 -52.63 28.43 -6.32
C ARG A 160 -53.81 27.72 -6.89
#